data_e6613c3d2f5c06f4d650dd1402913fc0
#
_entry.id   e6613c3d2f5c06f4d650dd1402913fc0
#
_cell.length_a   1.000
_cell.length_b   1.000
_cell.length_c   1.000
_cell.angle_alpha   90.00
_cell.angle_beta   90.00
_cell.angle_gamma   90.00
#
_symmetry.space_group_name_H-M   'P 1'
#
loop_
_entity.id
_entity.type
_entity.pdbx_description
1 polymer ?
#
loop_
_entity_poly.entity_id
_entity_poly.type
_entity_poly.pdbx_seq_one_letter_code
_entity_poly.pdbx_strand_id
1 'polypeptide(L)'
;MSPGIMNQNRNNMRKNILILCAVLLLAACGQKSKTEQPQEQVQTEAANDYSHMNPAQDDGQTAMKEDLSGKVITLTSDEFHRMVADIDPERGLRYKGTTPCMVDFYADWCGPCRQLAPIAEKLAAKYKGQFIIYKVNVDRAPDICQALNISSIPTLFFLKPNAQPGMMVGAPTEAELEKTIQEFLEK
;
A
#
# COMPACT_ATOMS: atom_id res chain seq x y z
N MET A 1 31.25 33.14 -15.83
CA MET A 1 30.04 32.40 -15.38
C MET A 1 28.98 33.40 -14.96
N SER A 2 27.94 33.61 -15.82
CA SER A 2 26.98 34.71 -15.68
C SER A 2 25.76 34.33 -14.84
N PRO A 3 25.36 35.12 -13.84
CA PRO A 3 24.22 34.85 -12.97
C PRO A 3 22.90 35.46 -13.46
N GLY A 4 22.56 35.27 -14.74
CA GLY A 4 21.45 36.00 -15.38
C GLY A 4 20.18 35.19 -15.70
N ILE A 5 20.17 33.84 -15.61
CA ILE A 5 19.10 33.02 -16.18
C ILE A 5 18.05 32.59 -15.15
N MET A 6 18.33 32.64 -13.85
CA MET A 6 17.39 32.17 -12.82
C MET A 6 16.31 33.18 -12.39
N ASN A 7 16.38 34.44 -12.82
CA ASN A 7 15.43 35.47 -12.37
C ASN A 7 14.28 35.77 -13.35
N GLN A 8 14.35 35.30 -14.61
CA GLN A 8 13.28 35.54 -15.56
C GLN A 8 12.08 34.60 -15.46
N ASN A 9 12.28 33.39 -14.89
CA ASN A 9 11.20 32.41 -14.82
C ASN A 9 10.18 32.68 -13.68
N ARG A 10 10.59 33.40 -12.64
CA ARG A 10 9.70 33.80 -11.53
C ARG A 10 8.74 34.95 -11.88
N ASN A 11 9.12 35.84 -12.81
CA ASN A 11 8.28 36.98 -13.19
C ASN A 11 7.18 36.62 -14.20
N ASN A 12 7.39 35.58 -15.04
CA ASN A 12 6.36 35.10 -15.96
C ASN A 12 5.23 34.32 -15.26
N MET A 13 5.55 33.62 -14.17
CA MET A 13 4.53 32.88 -13.41
C MET A 13 3.58 33.79 -12.63
N ARG A 14 4.06 34.97 -12.18
CA ARG A 14 3.24 35.95 -11.45
C ARG A 14 2.26 36.72 -12.36
N LYS A 15 2.61 36.95 -13.62
CA LYS A 15 1.76 37.64 -14.58
C LYS A 15 0.59 36.80 -15.08
N ASN A 16 0.75 35.47 -15.19
CA ASN A 16 -0.33 34.58 -15.62
C ASN A 16 -1.39 34.31 -14.55
N ILE A 17 -1.09 34.49 -13.27
CA ILE A 17 -2.04 34.30 -12.16
C ILE A 17 -3.03 35.49 -12.05
N LEU A 18 -2.62 36.70 -12.44
CA LEU A 18 -3.45 37.90 -12.37
C LEU A 18 -4.48 38.03 -13.51
N ILE A 19 -4.31 37.30 -14.62
CA ILE A 19 -5.23 37.38 -15.77
C ILE A 19 -6.40 36.38 -15.63
N LEU A 20 -6.26 35.32 -14.79
CA LEU A 20 -7.30 34.29 -14.61
C LEU A 20 -8.41 34.66 -13.61
N CYS A 21 -8.23 35.71 -12.79
CA CYS A 21 -9.21 36.12 -11.79
C CYS A 21 -10.27 37.14 -12.28
N ALA A 22 -10.22 37.60 -13.53
CA ALA A 22 -11.08 38.68 -14.01
C ALA A 22 -12.29 38.25 -14.86
N VAL A 23 -12.53 36.95 -15.09
CA VAL A 23 -13.57 36.48 -16.04
C VAL A 23 -14.74 35.72 -15.38
N LEU A 24 -14.82 35.59 -14.05
CA LEU A 24 -15.87 34.82 -13.38
C LEU A 24 -16.74 35.68 -12.44
N LEU A 25 -17.33 36.75 -12.97
CA LEU A 25 -18.45 37.43 -12.30
C LEU A 25 -19.41 37.91 -13.38
N LEU A 26 -20.40 37.10 -13.75
CA LEU A 26 -21.70 37.49 -14.27
C LEU A 26 -22.48 36.27 -14.77
N ALA A 27 -23.36 35.72 -13.94
CA ALA A 27 -24.70 35.25 -14.34
C ALA A 27 -25.40 34.62 -13.11
N ALA A 28 -26.08 35.45 -12.37
CA ALA A 28 -27.16 35.00 -11.49
C ALA A 28 -28.47 35.31 -12.20
N CYS A 29 -29.33 34.30 -12.39
CA CYS A 29 -30.80 34.39 -12.38
C CYS A 29 -31.38 33.00 -12.67
N GLY A 30 -31.97 32.33 -11.69
CA GLY A 30 -33.40 32.18 -11.57
C GLY A 30 -33.94 30.92 -12.24
N GLN A 31 -34.34 29.92 -11.49
CA GLN A 31 -35.75 29.42 -11.55
C GLN A 31 -36.03 28.37 -10.48
N LYS A 32 -37.08 28.65 -9.73
CA LYS A 32 -37.81 27.77 -8.81
C LYS A 32 -38.64 26.77 -9.58
N SER A 33 -38.61 25.48 -9.23
CA SER A 33 -39.81 24.64 -9.31
C SER A 33 -39.79 23.54 -8.25
N LYS A 34 -40.85 23.53 -7.54
CA LYS A 34 -41.37 22.76 -6.43
C LYS A 34 -42.02 21.51 -7.01
N THR A 35 -41.70 20.31 -6.50
CA THR A 35 -42.63 19.17 -6.55
C THR A 35 -42.38 18.25 -5.37
N GLU A 36 -43.49 17.89 -4.77
CA GLU A 36 -43.74 17.22 -3.50
C GLU A 36 -43.25 15.78 -3.43
N GLN A 37 -43.00 15.33 -2.17
CA GLN A 37 -42.90 13.95 -1.72
C GLN A 37 -44.22 13.19 -1.87
N PRO A 38 -44.19 11.83 -1.81
CA PRO A 38 -44.85 11.18 -0.70
C PRO A 38 -43.98 10.20 0.09
N GLN A 39 -44.18 10.26 1.39
CA GLN A 39 -43.73 9.30 2.39
C GLN A 39 -44.48 8.00 2.25
N GLU A 40 -43.77 6.87 2.35
CA GLU A 40 -44.39 5.63 2.77
C GLU A 40 -43.58 5.03 3.92
N GLN A 41 -44.18 5.00 5.07
CA GLN A 41 -43.75 4.35 6.29
C GLN A 41 -44.01 2.86 6.18
N VAL A 42 -42.97 2.03 6.40
CA VAL A 42 -43.18 0.66 6.89
C VAL A 42 -42.32 0.48 8.13
N GLN A 43 -42.99 0.48 9.26
CA GLN A 43 -42.48 -0.03 10.53
C GLN A 43 -42.42 -1.55 10.48
N THR A 44 -41.30 -2.15 10.83
CA THR A 44 -41.30 -3.41 11.60
C THR A 44 -40.12 -3.41 12.54
N GLU A 45 -40.45 -3.50 13.80
CA GLU A 45 -39.59 -3.71 14.93
C GLU A 45 -38.81 -5.02 14.83
N ALA A 46 -37.52 -4.98 15.11
CA ALA A 46 -36.83 -6.10 15.77
C ALA A 46 -35.72 -5.48 16.63
N ALA A 47 -36.02 -5.30 17.88
CA ALA A 47 -35.06 -5.04 18.93
C ALA A 47 -34.01 -6.15 18.92
N ASN A 48 -32.74 -5.81 18.76
CA ASN A 48 -31.65 -6.68 19.13
C ASN A 48 -30.71 -5.93 20.06
N ASP A 49 -30.78 -6.36 21.27
CA ASP A 49 -30.03 -6.06 22.48
C ASP A 49 -28.51 -6.06 22.22
N TYR A 50 -27.89 -4.88 22.19
CA TYR A 50 -26.45 -4.69 22.24
C TYR A 50 -26.00 -3.99 23.54
N SER A 51 -26.65 -4.32 24.66
CA SER A 51 -26.17 -3.92 25.97
C SER A 51 -25.44 -5.11 26.61
N HIS A 52 -24.17 -5.30 26.26
CA HIS A 52 -23.10 -5.84 27.10
C HIS A 52 -21.87 -6.17 26.24
N MET A 53 -21.15 -5.13 25.82
CA MET A 53 -19.73 -5.28 25.56
C MET A 53 -18.98 -4.29 26.47
N ASN A 54 -18.49 -4.84 27.57
CA ASN A 54 -17.48 -4.23 28.41
C ASN A 54 -16.30 -3.76 27.54
N PRO A 55 -15.74 -2.57 27.74
CA PRO A 55 -14.44 -2.23 27.21
C PRO A 55 -13.40 -2.97 28.08
N ALA A 56 -13.15 -4.24 27.77
CA ALA A 56 -12.01 -4.98 28.30
C ALA A 56 -10.78 -4.51 27.52
N GLN A 57 -9.98 -3.72 28.20
CA GLN A 57 -8.53 -3.61 28.13
C GLN A 57 -7.89 -4.35 26.95
N ASP A 58 -7.57 -3.59 25.90
CA ASP A 58 -6.63 -3.97 24.87
C ASP A 58 -5.22 -4.02 25.47
N ASP A 59 -4.88 -5.15 26.04
CA ASP A 59 -3.51 -5.51 26.40
C ASP A 59 -2.78 -5.85 25.09
N GLY A 60 -2.46 -4.82 24.29
CA GLY A 60 -1.89 -4.89 22.95
C GLY A 60 -0.50 -5.52 22.85
N GLN A 61 -0.23 -6.60 23.56
CA GLN A 61 1.09 -7.26 23.53
C GLN A 61 1.09 -8.78 23.44
N THR A 62 -0.05 -9.48 23.37
CA THR A 62 -0.03 -10.95 23.43
C THR A 62 -0.57 -11.69 22.20
N ALA A 63 -0.95 -11.00 21.12
CA ALA A 63 -1.65 -11.61 19.98
C ALA A 63 -0.84 -11.71 18.69
N MET A 64 0.48 -12.00 18.71
CA MET A 64 1.23 -12.26 17.48
C MET A 64 2.41 -13.22 17.67
N LYS A 65 2.15 -14.36 18.30
CA LYS A 65 2.98 -15.56 18.17
C LYS A 65 2.24 -16.65 17.37
N GLU A 66 1.40 -16.27 16.44
CA GLU A 66 0.99 -17.20 15.42
C GLU A 66 2.21 -17.42 14.51
N ASP A 67 2.63 -18.67 14.37
CA ASP A 67 3.71 -19.03 13.44
C ASP A 67 3.25 -18.70 12.02
N LEU A 68 3.49 -17.48 11.59
CA LEU A 68 3.15 -16.96 10.24
C LEU A 68 4.07 -17.53 9.17
N SER A 69 5.07 -18.32 9.55
CA SER A 69 5.98 -18.95 8.61
C SER A 69 5.30 -20.11 7.87
N GLY A 70 5.63 -20.26 6.62
CA GLY A 70 5.12 -21.35 5.77
C GLY A 70 3.82 -21.04 5.04
N LYS A 71 3.31 -19.81 5.10
CA LYS A 71 2.16 -19.31 4.32
C LYS A 71 2.47 -17.93 3.74
N VAL A 72 1.81 -17.57 2.67
CA VAL A 72 1.82 -16.19 2.15
C VAL A 72 0.83 -15.35 2.95
N ILE A 73 1.28 -14.22 3.47
CA ILE A 73 0.52 -13.34 4.35
C ILE A 73 0.14 -12.08 3.60
N THR A 74 -1.16 -11.86 3.42
CA THR A 74 -1.66 -10.60 2.84
C THR A 74 -1.68 -9.52 3.91
N LEU A 75 -1.11 -8.35 3.58
CA LEU A 75 -1.03 -7.20 4.48
C LEU A 75 -1.84 -6.02 3.94
N THR A 76 -2.49 -5.31 4.84
CA THR A 76 -2.95 -3.94 4.64
C THR A 76 -1.78 -2.96 4.72
N SER A 77 -2.00 -1.69 4.36
CA SER A 77 -0.98 -0.63 4.52
C SER A 77 -0.52 -0.48 5.97
N ASP A 78 -1.47 -0.44 6.92
CA ASP A 78 -1.16 -0.33 8.35
C ASP A 78 -0.36 -1.53 8.88
N GLU A 79 -0.71 -2.75 8.44
CA GLU A 79 0.03 -3.96 8.82
C GLU A 79 1.43 -3.97 8.25
N PHE A 80 1.60 -3.52 6.99
CA PHE A 80 2.94 -3.37 6.41
C PHE A 80 3.81 -2.44 7.26
N HIS A 81 3.31 -1.24 7.61
CA HIS A 81 4.03 -0.29 8.45
C HIS A 81 4.30 -0.83 9.85
N ARG A 82 3.37 -1.57 10.43
CA ARG A 82 3.54 -2.15 11.76
C ARG A 82 4.53 -3.32 11.78
N MET A 83 4.46 -4.22 10.80
CA MET A 83 5.13 -5.53 10.84
C MET A 83 6.39 -5.60 9.98
N VAL A 84 6.43 -4.88 8.86
CA VAL A 84 7.46 -5.08 7.84
C VAL A 84 8.47 -3.94 7.83
N ALA A 85 8.06 -2.72 7.55
CA ALA A 85 9.01 -1.62 7.39
C ALA A 85 8.42 -0.25 7.64
N ASP A 86 9.25 0.68 8.11
CA ASP A 86 9.01 2.10 7.98
C ASP A 86 9.58 2.59 6.65
N ILE A 87 8.89 3.53 6.02
CA ILE A 87 9.35 4.19 4.81
C ILE A 87 9.57 5.66 5.15
N ASP A 88 10.82 6.09 5.15
CA ASP A 88 11.22 7.46 5.43
C ASP A 88 11.65 8.13 4.12
N PRO A 89 11.10 9.30 3.76
CA PRO A 89 11.43 9.99 2.51
C PRO A 89 12.92 10.33 2.33
N GLU A 90 13.64 10.52 3.45
CA GLU A 90 15.06 10.90 3.44
C GLU A 90 16.00 9.69 3.64
N ARG A 91 15.55 8.69 4.40
CA ARG A 91 16.37 7.54 4.82
C ARG A 91 16.02 6.25 4.08
N GLY A 92 14.92 6.26 3.32
CA GLY A 92 14.44 5.09 2.59
C GLY A 92 13.70 4.08 3.45
N LEU A 93 13.65 2.83 3.01
CA LEU A 93 12.95 1.73 3.66
C LEU A 93 13.81 1.14 4.79
N ARG A 94 13.26 1.11 6.01
CA ARG A 94 13.86 0.50 7.19
C ARG A 94 13.08 -0.74 7.61
N TYR A 95 13.66 -1.91 7.37
CA TYR A 95 13.06 -3.19 7.76
C TYR A 95 12.99 -3.34 9.28
N LYS A 96 11.86 -3.85 9.79
CA LYS A 96 11.58 -4.03 11.23
C LYS A 96 11.68 -5.47 11.69
N GLY A 97 11.57 -6.42 10.75
CA GLY A 97 11.58 -7.84 11.09
C GLY A 97 12.97 -8.36 11.46
N THR A 98 12.99 -9.55 12.04
CA THR A 98 14.21 -10.30 12.37
C THR A 98 14.48 -11.44 11.39
N THR A 99 13.44 -11.96 10.74
CA THR A 99 13.52 -13.03 9.74
C THR A 99 13.48 -12.42 8.34
N PRO A 100 14.40 -12.78 7.43
CA PRO A 100 14.36 -12.31 6.05
C PRO A 100 13.00 -12.55 5.39
N CYS A 101 12.57 -11.63 4.52
CA CYS A 101 11.28 -11.75 3.86
C CYS A 101 11.28 -11.22 2.43
N MET A 102 10.23 -11.58 1.70
CA MET A 102 9.86 -10.97 0.44
C MET A 102 8.49 -10.31 0.59
N VAL A 103 8.30 -9.15 -0.05
CA VAL A 103 7.00 -8.48 -0.19
C VAL A 103 6.65 -8.45 -1.67
N ASP A 104 5.56 -9.12 -2.05
CA ASP A 104 4.99 -9.12 -3.40
C ASP A 104 3.93 -8.02 -3.52
N PHE A 105 4.21 -7.00 -4.31
CA PHE A 105 3.27 -5.97 -4.69
C PHE A 105 2.45 -6.41 -5.90
N TYR A 106 1.16 -6.67 -5.70
CA TYR A 106 0.27 -7.30 -6.67
C TYR A 106 -1.07 -6.57 -6.80
N ALA A 107 -1.87 -6.97 -7.79
CA ALA A 107 -3.31 -6.63 -7.87
C ALA A 107 -4.11 -7.85 -8.34
N ASP A 108 -5.40 -7.86 -8.00
CA ASP A 108 -6.30 -8.99 -8.34
C ASP A 108 -6.51 -9.14 -9.85
N TRP A 109 -6.48 -8.03 -10.60
CA TRP A 109 -6.57 -7.99 -12.06
C TRP A 109 -5.27 -8.35 -12.80
N CYS A 110 -4.13 -8.44 -12.11
CA CYS A 110 -2.82 -8.68 -12.69
C CYS A 110 -2.63 -10.15 -13.09
N GLY A 111 -2.55 -10.43 -14.38
CA GLY A 111 -2.36 -11.79 -14.92
C GLY A 111 -1.06 -12.46 -14.46
N PRO A 112 0.11 -11.81 -14.64
CA PRO A 112 1.39 -12.35 -14.16
C PRO A 112 1.44 -12.59 -12.66
N CYS A 113 0.78 -11.73 -11.85
CA CYS A 113 0.72 -11.91 -10.39
C CYS A 113 -0.03 -13.19 -10.01
N ARG A 114 -1.10 -13.55 -10.75
CA ARG A 114 -1.82 -14.81 -10.53
C ARG A 114 -0.98 -16.06 -10.85
N GLN A 115 -0.05 -15.95 -11.79
CA GLN A 115 0.90 -17.04 -12.09
C GLN A 115 1.96 -17.18 -10.98
N LEU A 116 2.39 -16.07 -10.39
CA LEU A 116 3.34 -16.05 -9.29
C LEU A 116 2.76 -16.61 -7.98
N ALA A 117 1.46 -16.43 -7.73
CA ALA A 117 0.83 -16.79 -6.47
C ALA A 117 1.09 -18.24 -6.02
N PRO A 118 0.87 -19.29 -6.85
CA PRO A 118 1.14 -20.67 -6.43
C PRO A 118 2.62 -20.95 -6.20
N ILE A 119 3.52 -20.24 -6.89
CA ILE A 119 4.97 -20.33 -6.68
C ILE A 119 5.33 -19.77 -5.30
N ALA A 120 4.79 -18.60 -4.96
CA ALA A 120 4.99 -17.96 -3.66
C ALA A 120 4.50 -18.84 -2.51
N GLU A 121 3.31 -19.45 -2.61
CA GLU A 121 2.77 -20.37 -1.60
C GLU A 121 3.69 -21.61 -1.41
N LYS A 122 4.17 -22.20 -2.50
CA LYS A 122 5.08 -23.34 -2.44
C LYS A 122 6.41 -22.98 -1.76
N LEU A 123 6.98 -21.82 -2.11
CA LEU A 123 8.25 -21.36 -1.53
C LEU A 123 8.06 -20.92 -0.07
N ALA A 124 6.95 -20.29 0.29
CA ALA A 124 6.64 -19.99 1.69
C ALA A 124 6.65 -21.27 2.54
N ALA A 125 5.99 -22.33 2.08
CA ALA A 125 5.98 -23.62 2.76
C ALA A 125 7.38 -24.26 2.84
N LYS A 126 8.16 -24.18 1.76
CA LYS A 126 9.52 -24.73 1.67
C LYS A 126 10.49 -24.04 2.64
N TYR A 127 10.41 -22.73 2.76
CA TYR A 127 11.30 -21.91 3.60
C TYR A 127 10.70 -21.57 4.96
N LYS A 128 9.72 -22.35 5.42
CA LYS A 128 9.09 -22.17 6.74
C LYS A 128 10.14 -21.98 7.84
N GLY A 129 9.97 -20.91 8.64
CA GLY A 129 10.89 -20.56 9.73
C GLY A 129 12.17 -19.86 9.32
N GLN A 130 12.51 -19.81 8.01
CA GLN A 130 13.72 -19.20 7.48
C GLN A 130 13.45 -17.93 6.66
N PHE A 131 12.29 -17.88 6.00
CA PHE A 131 11.92 -16.81 5.10
C PHE A 131 10.39 -16.58 5.14
N ILE A 132 9.96 -15.33 5.14
CA ILE A 132 8.54 -14.98 5.17
C ILE A 132 8.15 -14.37 3.81
N ILE A 133 7.01 -14.75 3.28
CA ILE A 133 6.45 -14.14 2.08
C ILE A 133 5.20 -13.36 2.44
N TYR A 134 5.27 -12.04 2.25
CA TYR A 134 4.16 -11.10 2.36
C TYR A 134 3.65 -10.73 0.97
N LYS A 135 2.40 -10.29 0.90
CA LYS A 135 1.83 -9.66 -0.30
C LYS A 135 1.01 -8.43 0.06
N VAL A 136 1.12 -7.40 -0.78
CA VAL A 136 0.42 -6.11 -0.61
C VAL A 136 -0.32 -5.79 -1.90
N ASN A 137 -1.64 -5.57 -1.81
CA ASN A 137 -2.44 -5.17 -2.97
C ASN A 137 -2.24 -3.68 -3.24
N VAL A 138 -1.72 -3.33 -4.43
CA VAL A 138 -1.40 -1.94 -4.81
C VAL A 138 -2.63 -1.04 -4.87
N ASP A 139 -3.81 -1.60 -5.20
CA ASP A 139 -5.06 -0.84 -5.25
C ASP A 139 -5.55 -0.43 -3.84
N ARG A 140 -5.04 -1.09 -2.79
CA ARG A 140 -5.41 -0.86 -1.39
C ARG A 140 -4.30 -0.23 -0.55
N ALA A 141 -3.11 -0.01 -1.13
CA ALA A 141 -1.95 0.57 -0.47
C ALA A 141 -1.23 1.62 -1.35
N PRO A 142 -1.96 2.66 -1.83
CA PRO A 142 -1.39 3.66 -2.74
C PRO A 142 -0.27 4.48 -2.09
N ASP A 143 -0.33 4.68 -0.78
CA ASP A 143 0.68 5.36 0.03
C ASP A 143 2.04 4.65 -0.02
N ILE A 144 2.05 3.34 0.19
CA ILE A 144 3.27 2.51 0.11
C ILE A 144 3.79 2.49 -1.32
N CYS A 145 2.90 2.31 -2.31
CA CYS A 145 3.28 2.26 -3.72
C CYS A 145 3.93 3.55 -4.18
N GLN A 146 3.40 4.69 -3.76
CA GLN A 146 3.97 6.00 -4.06
C GLN A 146 5.34 6.17 -3.39
N ALA A 147 5.45 5.83 -2.11
CA ALA A 147 6.67 5.99 -1.33
C ALA A 147 7.81 5.08 -1.83
N LEU A 148 7.50 3.88 -2.32
CA LEU A 148 8.46 2.93 -2.90
C LEU A 148 8.61 3.04 -4.42
N ASN A 149 7.93 3.99 -5.08
CA ASN A 149 7.93 4.17 -6.53
C ASN A 149 7.55 2.89 -7.31
N ILE A 150 6.53 2.17 -6.83
CA ILE A 150 6.01 0.98 -7.52
C ILE A 150 5.30 1.42 -8.80
N SER A 151 5.90 1.16 -9.95
CA SER A 151 5.39 1.55 -11.28
C SER A 151 4.90 0.38 -12.13
N SER A 152 5.19 -0.84 -11.72
CA SER A 152 4.79 -2.08 -12.41
C SER A 152 4.54 -3.19 -11.40
N ILE A 153 3.71 -4.18 -11.77
CA ILE A 153 3.41 -5.34 -10.95
C ILE A 153 3.48 -6.64 -11.77
N PRO A 154 3.90 -7.75 -11.14
CA PRO A 154 4.39 -7.82 -9.75
C PRO A 154 5.75 -7.14 -9.58
N THR A 155 5.97 -6.56 -8.41
CA THR A 155 7.28 -6.09 -7.95
C THR A 155 7.56 -6.73 -6.60
N LEU A 156 8.72 -7.37 -6.49
CA LEU A 156 9.14 -8.14 -5.31
C LEU A 156 10.26 -7.40 -4.59
N PHE A 157 10.05 -7.06 -3.33
CA PHE A 157 11.08 -6.51 -2.45
C PHE A 157 11.59 -7.60 -1.52
N PHE A 158 12.91 -7.75 -1.44
CA PHE A 158 13.59 -8.67 -0.54
C PHE A 158 14.21 -7.88 0.59
N LEU A 159 13.85 -8.21 1.83
CA LEU A 159 14.22 -7.45 3.02
C LEU A 159 14.84 -8.37 4.07
N LYS A 160 15.92 -7.91 4.71
CA LYS A 160 16.51 -8.54 5.89
C LYS A 160 17.15 -7.51 6.81
N PRO A 161 17.39 -7.85 8.09
CA PRO A 161 18.01 -6.94 9.04
C PRO A 161 19.36 -6.42 8.54
N ASN A 162 19.58 -5.11 8.70
CA ASN A 162 20.86 -4.44 8.43
C ASN A 162 21.39 -4.59 6.99
N ALA A 163 20.53 -4.89 6.02
CA ALA A 163 20.90 -5.00 4.61
C ALA A 163 20.11 -4.00 3.75
N GLN A 164 20.67 -3.67 2.60
CA GLN A 164 19.94 -2.90 1.59
C GLN A 164 18.83 -3.78 0.99
N PRO A 165 17.64 -3.20 0.74
CA PRO A 165 16.57 -3.91 0.05
C PRO A 165 17.00 -4.40 -1.33
N GLY A 166 16.68 -5.67 -1.65
CA GLY A 166 16.71 -6.17 -3.01
C GLY A 166 15.37 -5.90 -3.70
N MET A 167 15.37 -5.76 -5.04
CA MET A 167 14.15 -5.58 -5.82
C MET A 167 14.19 -6.39 -7.11
N MET A 168 13.06 -7.02 -7.45
CA MET A 168 12.84 -7.70 -8.73
C MET A 168 11.51 -7.27 -9.30
N VAL A 169 11.45 -6.97 -10.59
CA VAL A 169 10.21 -6.58 -11.30
C VAL A 169 9.82 -7.68 -12.27
N GLY A 170 8.54 -8.02 -12.31
CA GLY A 170 7.97 -9.08 -13.13
C GLY A 170 7.79 -10.39 -12.37
N ALA A 171 7.13 -11.35 -13.02
CA ALA A 171 6.85 -12.67 -12.46
C ALA A 171 7.98 -13.65 -12.83
N PRO A 172 8.89 -13.96 -11.91
CA PRO A 172 9.94 -14.97 -12.14
C PRO A 172 9.34 -16.37 -12.22
N THR A 173 10.07 -17.28 -12.84
CA THR A 173 9.84 -18.71 -12.69
C THR A 173 10.14 -19.17 -11.27
N GLU A 174 9.63 -20.35 -10.88
CA GLU A 174 9.92 -20.93 -9.56
C GLU A 174 11.44 -21.05 -9.31
N ALA A 175 12.18 -21.54 -10.30
CA ALA A 175 13.63 -21.72 -10.17
C ALA A 175 14.39 -20.40 -10.00
N GLU A 176 13.99 -19.34 -10.71
CA GLU A 176 14.59 -18.01 -10.58
C GLU A 176 14.31 -17.40 -9.23
N LEU A 177 13.04 -17.48 -8.77
CA LEU A 177 12.66 -16.95 -7.46
C LEU A 177 13.35 -17.69 -6.33
N GLU A 178 13.39 -19.03 -6.40
CA GLU A 178 14.05 -19.84 -5.40
C GLU A 178 15.55 -19.53 -5.32
N LYS A 179 16.23 -19.45 -6.47
CA LYS A 179 17.63 -19.06 -6.53
C LYS A 179 17.87 -17.69 -5.90
N THR A 180 17.00 -16.72 -6.19
CA THR A 180 17.10 -15.37 -5.61
C THR A 180 16.93 -15.41 -4.08
N ILE A 181 16.00 -16.19 -3.56
CA ILE A 181 15.81 -16.36 -2.11
C ILE A 181 17.08 -16.98 -1.47
N GLN A 182 17.64 -18.04 -2.07
CA GLN A 182 18.85 -18.67 -1.57
C GLN A 182 20.03 -17.70 -1.52
N GLU A 183 20.31 -17.01 -2.63
CA GLU A 183 21.38 -16.02 -2.69
C GLU A 183 21.16 -14.85 -1.70
N PHE A 184 19.91 -14.49 -1.43
CA PHE A 184 19.57 -13.44 -0.47
C PHE A 184 19.78 -13.90 0.97
N LEU A 185 19.54 -15.17 1.28
CA LEU A 185 19.76 -15.75 2.61
C LEU A 185 21.25 -15.92 2.92
N GLU A 186 22.08 -16.23 1.92
CA GLU A 186 23.51 -16.48 2.09
C GLU A 186 24.37 -15.22 2.27
N LYS A 187 23.93 -14.08 1.76
CA LYS A 187 24.63 -12.78 1.86
C LYS A 187 24.39 -12.10 3.20
#